data_d7f9fd160eef3cbb73b8b6506580fde6
#
_entry.id   d7f9fd160eef3cbb73b8b6506580fde6
#
_cell.length_a   1.000
_cell.length_b   1.000
_cell.length_c   1.000
_cell.angle_alpha   90.00
_cell.angle_beta   90.00
_cell.angle_gamma   90.00
#
_symmetry.space_group_name_H-M   'P 1'
#
loop_
_entity.id
_entity.type
_entity.pdbx_description
1 polymer ?
#
loop_
_entity_poly.entity_id
_entity_poly.type
_entity_poly.pdbx_seq_one_letter_code
_entity_poly.pdbx_strand_id
1 'polypeptide(L)'
;MRMLYRPTATKLPILRAVALLKDRHGVIDIQLPISGSLDDPQFSVGGLIGGVIANLLTKAVTAPFALLASAFGGGEELSTLSFAPGSASIAADAKKRIDTLGKALADRPALKLDIGGRADPATDREVLRRASVDTAVRDEKMKSLVAAGNAPASVDEVTVNSEERNRWLTEAYRSAALPERPRNALGMLKDVPPAEMEAMLLADAKIDDDALRQLANRRAQAVKDAIVATGVESERLFLIAPRLGNEAGGVEGATGEAPGVPARVDLALR
;
A
#
# COMPACT_ATOMS: atom_id res chain seq x y z
N MET A 1 -18.13 -18.79 48.65
CA MET A 1 -18.15 -18.78 47.21
C MET A 1 -17.11 -17.75 46.74
N ARG A 2 -15.88 -18.20 46.42
CA ARG A 2 -14.78 -17.32 46.01
C ARG A 2 -14.84 -17.17 44.52
N MET A 3 -15.21 -15.99 43.99
CA MET A 3 -15.07 -15.65 42.59
C MET A 3 -13.58 -15.54 42.26
N LEU A 4 -13.08 -16.48 41.45
CA LEU A 4 -11.78 -16.41 40.85
C LEU A 4 -11.84 -15.42 39.66
N TYR A 5 -11.33 -14.21 39.87
CA TYR A 5 -11.08 -13.24 38.83
C TYR A 5 -9.94 -13.76 37.94
N ARG A 6 -10.25 -14.11 36.70
CA ARG A 6 -9.26 -14.46 35.65
C ARG A 6 -8.85 -13.20 34.92
N PRO A 7 -7.64 -12.66 35.09
CA PRO A 7 -7.17 -11.49 34.37
C PRO A 7 -6.39 -11.90 33.10
N THR A 8 -7.01 -12.46 32.07
CA THR A 8 -6.25 -12.89 30.89
C THR A 8 -6.59 -12.19 29.56
N ALA A 9 -7.61 -11.33 29.52
CA ALA A 9 -8.02 -10.67 28.28
C ALA A 9 -7.64 -9.18 28.14
N THR A 10 -7.10 -8.55 29.19
CA THR A 10 -6.98 -7.08 29.25
C THR A 10 -5.56 -6.54 29.03
N LYS A 11 -4.54 -7.38 28.93
CA LYS A 11 -3.14 -6.89 28.94
C LYS A 11 -2.66 -6.36 27.59
N LEU A 12 -3.09 -6.93 26.46
CA LEU A 12 -2.57 -6.56 25.12
C LEU A 12 -3.04 -5.17 24.65
N PRO A 13 -4.32 -4.81 24.72
CA PRO A 13 -4.79 -3.50 24.30
C PRO A 13 -4.26 -2.35 25.15
N ILE A 14 -4.09 -2.55 26.47
CA ILE A 14 -3.56 -1.52 27.36
C ILE A 14 -2.08 -1.23 27.09
N LEU A 15 -1.28 -2.26 26.86
CA LEU A 15 0.15 -2.09 26.52
C LEU A 15 0.33 -1.31 25.21
N ARG A 16 -0.46 -1.59 24.20
CA ARG A 16 -0.46 -0.83 22.92
C ARG A 16 -0.90 0.63 23.15
N ALA A 17 -1.95 0.84 23.95
CA ALA A 17 -2.40 2.18 24.27
C ALA A 17 -1.33 3.00 25.01
N VAL A 18 -0.65 2.38 25.96
CA VAL A 18 0.48 3.02 26.69
C VAL A 18 1.64 3.30 25.72
N ALA A 19 2.00 2.36 24.85
CA ALA A 19 3.07 2.55 23.86
C ALA A 19 2.75 3.68 22.86
N LEU A 20 1.46 3.84 22.50
CA LEU A 20 0.99 4.91 21.62
C LEU A 20 1.02 6.29 22.30
N LEU A 21 0.70 6.35 23.58
CA LEU A 21 0.65 7.61 24.34
C LEU A 21 2.03 8.05 24.85
N LYS A 22 2.95 7.11 25.06
CA LYS A 22 4.27 7.36 25.62
C LYS A 22 5.25 7.82 24.56
N ASP A 23 5.84 8.99 24.73
CA ASP A 23 6.86 9.53 23.85
C ASP A 23 8.23 8.85 24.03
N ARG A 24 9.22 9.25 23.22
CA ARG A 24 10.63 8.77 23.30
C ARG A 24 11.32 9.08 24.64
N HIS A 25 10.81 10.03 25.42
CA HIS A 25 11.32 10.39 26.73
C HIS A 25 10.63 9.62 27.86
N GLY A 26 9.66 8.79 27.52
CA GLY A 26 8.90 8.01 28.48
C GLY A 26 7.74 8.76 29.12
N VAL A 27 7.40 9.95 28.63
CA VAL A 27 6.37 10.84 29.14
C VAL A 27 5.06 10.61 28.38
N ILE A 28 3.95 10.63 29.10
CA ILE A 28 2.59 10.69 28.54
C ILE A 28 2.10 12.12 28.79
N ASP A 29 2.12 12.94 27.72
CA ASP A 29 1.60 14.31 27.80
C ASP A 29 0.09 14.31 27.50
N ILE A 30 -0.69 14.69 28.51
CA ILE A 30 -2.15 14.76 28.42
C ILE A 30 -2.56 16.22 28.66
N GLN A 31 -2.88 16.95 27.61
CA GLN A 31 -3.44 18.29 27.71
C GLN A 31 -4.91 18.18 28.16
N LEU A 32 -5.16 18.48 29.42
CA LEU A 32 -6.51 18.52 30.00
C LEU A 32 -7.00 19.97 30.00
N PRO A 33 -7.96 20.37 29.16
CA PRO A 33 -8.65 21.64 29.34
C PRO A 33 -9.55 21.51 30.56
N ILE A 34 -9.08 21.99 31.72
CA ILE A 34 -9.87 22.06 32.94
C ILE A 34 -10.63 23.39 32.91
N SER A 35 -11.94 23.33 32.70
CA SER A 35 -12.84 24.48 32.82
C SER A 35 -13.92 24.15 33.83
N GLY A 36 -14.16 25.06 34.79
CA GLY A 36 -15.17 24.93 35.83
C GLY A 36 -14.85 25.83 37.01
N SER A 37 -15.85 26.07 37.91
CA SER A 37 -15.66 26.80 39.16
C SER A 37 -15.27 25.85 40.27
N LEU A 38 -14.27 26.21 41.04
CA LEU A 38 -13.85 25.46 42.26
C LEU A 38 -14.90 25.47 43.38
N ASP A 39 -15.91 26.35 43.25
CA ASP A 39 -16.99 26.49 44.20
C ASP A 39 -18.19 25.58 43.91
N ASP A 40 -18.14 24.76 42.87
CA ASP A 40 -19.17 23.77 42.57
C ASP A 40 -18.97 22.50 43.41
N PRO A 41 -19.90 22.17 44.32
CA PRO A 41 -19.77 21.01 45.20
C PRO A 41 -19.81 19.67 44.46
N GLN A 42 -20.18 19.65 43.17
CA GLN A 42 -20.14 18.46 42.29
C GLN A 42 -18.84 18.37 41.48
N PHE A 43 -17.96 19.36 41.60
CA PHE A 43 -16.70 19.38 40.85
C PHE A 43 -15.72 18.35 41.42
N SER A 44 -15.66 17.18 40.81
CA SER A 44 -14.70 16.14 41.12
C SER A 44 -13.56 16.09 40.11
N VAL A 45 -12.42 16.70 40.44
CA VAL A 45 -11.21 16.68 39.62
C VAL A 45 -10.78 15.23 39.30
N GLY A 46 -10.89 14.33 40.26
CA GLY A 46 -10.55 12.91 40.09
C GLY A 46 -11.45 12.17 39.11
N GLY A 47 -12.75 12.45 39.09
CA GLY A 47 -13.70 11.88 38.13
C GLY A 47 -13.48 12.40 36.71
N LEU A 48 -13.17 13.68 36.55
CA LEU A 48 -12.89 14.33 35.29
C LEU A 48 -11.60 13.76 34.66
N ILE A 49 -10.52 13.68 35.44
CA ILE A 49 -9.24 13.09 35.04
C ILE A 49 -9.41 11.62 34.65
N GLY A 50 -10.12 10.83 35.46
CA GLY A 50 -10.40 9.43 35.19
C GLY A 50 -11.17 9.22 33.90
N GLY A 51 -12.17 10.06 33.61
CA GLY A 51 -12.95 10.02 32.38
C GLY A 51 -12.12 10.35 31.11
N VAL A 52 -11.25 11.34 31.23
CA VAL A 52 -10.36 11.71 30.08
C VAL A 52 -9.33 10.62 29.80
N ILE A 53 -8.71 10.05 30.84
CA ILE A 53 -7.77 8.94 30.69
C ILE A 53 -8.47 7.72 30.08
N ALA A 54 -9.66 7.36 30.54
CA ALA A 54 -10.43 6.26 29.99
C ALA A 54 -10.77 6.49 28.51
N ASN A 55 -11.19 7.70 28.14
CA ASN A 55 -11.46 8.08 26.74
C ASN A 55 -10.21 8.02 25.86
N LEU A 56 -9.06 8.49 26.36
CA LEU A 56 -7.77 8.42 25.65
C LEU A 56 -7.35 6.98 25.42
N LEU A 57 -7.44 6.13 26.43
CA LEU A 57 -7.15 4.71 26.31
C LEU A 57 -8.09 4.01 25.32
N THR A 58 -9.38 4.35 25.35
CA THR A 58 -10.35 3.81 24.41
C THR A 58 -10.00 4.22 22.96
N LYS A 59 -9.72 5.50 22.73
CA LYS A 59 -9.27 5.99 21.40
C LYS A 59 -7.96 5.35 20.94
N ALA A 60 -7.01 5.14 21.83
CA ALA A 60 -5.74 4.48 21.51
C ALA A 60 -5.94 3.03 21.05
N VAL A 61 -6.98 2.36 21.53
CA VAL A 61 -7.31 1.00 21.10
C VAL A 61 -8.17 0.98 19.83
N THR A 62 -9.17 1.87 19.73
CA THR A 62 -10.17 1.85 18.66
C THR A 62 -9.79 2.66 17.42
N ALA A 63 -8.98 3.72 17.58
CA ALA A 63 -8.60 4.61 16.50
C ALA A 63 -7.13 5.11 16.67
N PRO A 64 -6.14 4.20 16.67
CA PRO A 64 -4.75 4.55 16.97
C PRO A 64 -4.15 5.53 15.97
N PHE A 65 -4.47 5.39 14.69
CA PHE A 65 -3.99 6.31 13.65
C PHE A 65 -4.60 7.70 13.73
N ALA A 66 -5.88 7.82 14.13
CA ALA A 66 -6.51 9.10 14.35
C ALA A 66 -5.87 9.86 15.51
N LEU A 67 -5.44 9.15 16.55
CA LEU A 67 -4.67 9.72 17.66
C LEU A 67 -3.27 10.20 17.19
N LEU A 68 -2.57 9.41 16.41
CA LEU A 68 -1.28 9.83 15.82
C LEU A 68 -1.48 11.04 14.91
N ALA A 69 -2.46 11.01 14.01
CA ALA A 69 -2.76 12.11 13.11
C ALA A 69 -3.03 13.42 13.87
N SER A 70 -3.83 13.37 14.95
CA SER A 70 -4.13 14.55 15.76
C SER A 70 -2.92 15.10 16.51
N ALA A 71 -2.00 14.24 16.96
CA ALA A 71 -0.80 14.64 17.69
C ALA A 71 0.28 15.25 16.78
N PHE A 72 0.33 14.88 15.49
CA PHE A 72 1.34 15.33 14.54
C PHE A 72 0.80 16.26 13.44
N GLY A 73 -0.40 16.81 13.63
CA GLY A 73 -0.96 17.86 12.76
C GLY A 73 -1.54 17.34 11.45
N GLY A 74 -1.77 16.01 11.32
CA GLY A 74 -2.44 15.40 10.18
C GLY A 74 -3.91 15.15 10.48
N GLY A 75 -4.83 15.81 9.76
CA GLY A 75 -6.27 15.46 9.76
C GLY A 75 -6.59 14.28 8.85
N GLU A 76 -5.59 13.68 8.23
CA GLU A 76 -5.74 12.64 7.23
C GLU A 76 -5.66 11.23 7.83
N GLU A 77 -6.38 10.31 7.20
CA GLU A 77 -6.33 8.87 7.51
C GLU A 77 -4.92 8.31 7.23
N LEU A 78 -4.24 7.85 8.28
CA LEU A 78 -2.88 7.28 8.19
C LEU A 78 -2.86 5.75 8.10
N SER A 79 -4.01 5.09 8.21
CA SER A 79 -4.07 3.61 8.19
C SER A 79 -4.04 3.02 6.78
N THR A 80 -4.25 3.83 5.74
CA THR A 80 -4.29 3.37 4.35
C THR A 80 -3.58 4.33 3.41
N LEU A 81 -2.88 3.78 2.40
CA LEU A 81 -2.22 4.52 1.35
C LEU A 81 -2.68 3.99 -0.01
N SER A 82 -3.33 4.83 -0.81
CA SER A 82 -3.85 4.47 -2.13
C SER A 82 -2.75 4.50 -3.19
N PHE A 83 -2.89 3.65 -4.21
CA PHE A 83 -1.99 3.57 -5.36
C PHE A 83 -2.78 3.72 -6.66
N ALA A 84 -2.11 4.23 -7.68
CA ALA A 84 -2.64 4.19 -9.03
C ALA A 84 -2.71 2.73 -9.53
N PRO A 85 -3.71 2.37 -10.33
CA PRO A 85 -3.80 1.04 -10.93
C PRO A 85 -2.52 0.62 -11.64
N GLY A 86 -2.09 -0.63 -11.43
CA GLY A 86 -0.87 -1.21 -12.01
C GLY A 86 0.45 -0.64 -11.48
N SER A 87 0.42 0.37 -10.61
CA SER A 87 1.60 1.07 -10.12
C SER A 87 1.92 0.72 -8.66
N ALA A 88 3.22 0.71 -8.33
CA ALA A 88 3.75 0.71 -6.97
C ALA A 88 4.45 2.03 -6.62
N SER A 89 4.30 3.08 -7.44
CA SER A 89 4.86 4.40 -7.18
C SER A 89 4.04 5.14 -6.14
N ILE A 90 4.72 5.74 -5.16
CA ILE A 90 4.09 6.51 -4.08
C ILE A 90 3.76 7.91 -4.60
N ALA A 91 2.48 8.28 -4.56
CA ALA A 91 2.01 9.60 -4.95
C ALA A 91 2.45 10.67 -3.94
N ALA A 92 2.45 11.94 -4.35
CA ALA A 92 2.96 13.04 -3.53
C ALA A 92 2.16 13.26 -2.22
N ASP A 93 0.84 13.02 -2.26
CA ASP A 93 -0.02 13.07 -1.07
C ASP A 93 0.26 11.91 -0.10
N ALA A 94 0.44 10.69 -0.63
CA ALA A 94 0.83 9.53 0.15
C ALA A 94 2.21 9.72 0.80
N LYS A 95 3.16 10.38 0.11
CA LYS A 95 4.47 10.71 0.66
C LYS A 95 4.37 11.62 1.89
N LYS A 96 3.51 12.65 1.87
CA LYS A 96 3.28 13.51 3.05
C LYS A 96 2.75 12.72 4.25
N ARG A 97 1.83 11.77 4.01
CA ARG A 97 1.31 10.89 5.08
C ARG A 97 2.39 9.97 5.63
N ILE A 98 3.26 9.44 4.78
CA ILE A 98 4.43 8.63 5.19
C ILE A 98 5.39 9.47 6.04
N ASP A 99 5.66 10.72 5.67
CA ASP A 99 6.53 11.62 6.45
C ASP A 99 5.92 11.89 7.84
N THR A 100 4.60 12.10 7.92
CA THR A 100 3.90 12.27 9.20
C THR A 100 3.97 11.00 10.06
N LEU A 101 3.73 9.84 9.45
CA LEU A 101 3.82 8.54 10.11
C LEU A 101 5.24 8.24 10.59
N GLY A 102 6.25 8.56 9.78
CA GLY A 102 7.66 8.40 10.13
C GLY A 102 8.03 9.22 11.37
N LYS A 103 7.62 10.49 11.43
CA LYS A 103 7.80 11.35 12.63
C LYS A 103 7.11 10.75 13.86
N ALA A 104 5.87 10.28 13.68
CA ALA A 104 5.11 9.68 14.77
C ALA A 104 5.76 8.40 15.32
N LEU A 105 6.29 7.54 14.43
CA LEU A 105 7.01 6.33 14.81
C LEU A 105 8.37 6.63 15.45
N ALA A 106 9.09 7.65 14.96
CA ALA A 106 10.35 8.09 15.55
C ALA A 106 10.19 8.61 16.98
N ASP A 107 9.08 9.32 17.26
CA ASP A 107 8.75 9.79 18.58
C ASP A 107 8.25 8.70 19.54
N ARG A 108 7.81 7.56 18.99
CA ARG A 108 7.26 6.42 19.74
C ARG A 108 8.01 5.12 19.44
N PRO A 109 9.19 4.93 20.02
CA PRO A 109 10.09 3.80 19.69
C PRO A 109 9.50 2.42 20.03
N ALA A 110 8.53 2.34 20.93
CA ALA A 110 7.88 1.09 21.29
C ALA A 110 6.85 0.59 20.25
N LEU A 111 6.41 1.45 19.32
CA LEU A 111 5.46 1.08 18.29
C LEU A 111 6.15 0.33 17.14
N LYS A 112 5.47 -0.70 16.65
CA LYS A 112 5.80 -1.45 15.45
C LYS A 112 4.66 -1.29 14.44
N LEU A 113 4.97 -1.48 13.15
CA LEU A 113 4.01 -1.30 12.07
C LEU A 113 3.95 -2.53 11.20
N ASP A 114 2.75 -3.06 10.99
CA ASP A 114 2.44 -4.06 9.99
C ASP A 114 2.01 -3.36 8.69
N ILE A 115 2.56 -3.80 7.55
CA ILE A 115 2.38 -3.19 6.23
C ILE A 115 1.86 -4.26 5.28
N GLY A 116 0.61 -4.14 4.84
CA GLY A 116 -0.06 -5.10 3.97
C GLY A 116 -0.42 -4.51 2.62
N GLY A 117 0.18 -5.02 1.55
CA GLY A 117 -0.17 -4.61 0.19
C GLY A 117 -1.45 -5.25 -0.31
N ARG A 118 -2.24 -4.49 -1.08
CA ARG A 118 -3.39 -4.98 -1.83
C ARG A 118 -3.30 -4.64 -3.31
N ALA A 119 -3.81 -5.54 -4.15
CA ALA A 119 -4.03 -5.31 -5.57
C ALA A 119 -5.50 -5.55 -5.92
N ASP A 120 -6.00 -4.76 -6.87
CA ASP A 120 -7.36 -4.92 -7.40
C ASP A 120 -7.36 -5.85 -8.61
N PRO A 121 -8.01 -7.03 -8.53
CA PRO A 121 -8.09 -7.94 -9.66
C PRO A 121 -8.74 -7.34 -10.91
N ALA A 122 -9.61 -6.35 -10.77
CA ALA A 122 -10.28 -5.73 -11.91
C ALA A 122 -9.39 -4.68 -12.59
N THR A 123 -9.00 -3.64 -11.84
CA THR A 123 -8.29 -2.49 -12.42
C THR A 123 -6.80 -2.74 -12.60
N ASP A 124 -6.12 -3.38 -11.63
CA ASP A 124 -4.68 -3.65 -11.74
C ASP A 124 -4.38 -4.67 -12.85
N ARG A 125 -5.21 -5.71 -12.99
CA ARG A 125 -5.02 -6.73 -14.04
C ARG A 125 -5.07 -6.13 -15.44
N GLU A 126 -6.02 -5.24 -15.67
CA GLU A 126 -6.16 -4.58 -16.97
C GLU A 126 -4.95 -3.71 -17.31
N VAL A 127 -4.46 -2.93 -16.33
CA VAL A 127 -3.27 -2.10 -16.53
C VAL A 127 -2.01 -2.97 -16.72
N LEU A 128 -1.87 -4.06 -15.96
CA LEU A 128 -0.75 -5.00 -16.13
C LEU A 128 -0.77 -5.70 -17.49
N ARG A 129 -1.96 -6.03 -18.05
CA ARG A 129 -2.07 -6.55 -19.43
C ARG A 129 -1.52 -5.57 -20.45
N ARG A 130 -1.91 -4.31 -20.38
CA ARG A 130 -1.39 -3.26 -21.26
C ARG A 130 0.11 -3.08 -21.11
N ALA A 131 0.59 -3.04 -19.85
CA ALA A 131 2.01 -2.95 -19.57
C ALA A 131 2.80 -4.15 -20.12
N SER A 132 2.23 -5.36 -20.14
CA SER A 132 2.89 -6.55 -20.72
C SER A 132 3.04 -6.43 -22.23
N VAL A 133 2.05 -5.88 -22.95
CA VAL A 133 2.16 -5.60 -24.38
C VAL A 133 3.22 -4.53 -24.64
N ASP A 134 3.23 -3.45 -23.86
CA ASP A 134 4.26 -2.41 -23.99
C ASP A 134 5.66 -2.94 -23.67
N THR A 135 5.77 -3.89 -22.75
CA THR A 135 7.04 -4.59 -22.48
C THR A 135 7.46 -5.44 -23.68
N ALA A 136 6.54 -6.24 -24.27
CA ALA A 136 6.85 -7.04 -25.44
C ALA A 136 7.31 -6.16 -26.64
N VAL A 137 6.71 -5.00 -26.81
CA VAL A 137 7.12 -4.01 -27.83
C VAL A 137 8.54 -3.49 -27.56
N ARG A 138 8.88 -3.18 -26.29
CA ARG A 138 10.22 -2.75 -25.89
C ARG A 138 11.25 -3.87 -26.03
N ASP A 139 10.88 -5.11 -25.73
CA ASP A 139 11.73 -6.28 -25.87
C ASP A 139 12.18 -6.47 -27.33
N GLU A 140 11.28 -6.30 -28.30
CA GLU A 140 11.66 -6.41 -29.72
C GLU A 140 12.62 -5.29 -30.12
N LYS A 141 12.40 -4.06 -29.67
CA LYS A 141 13.36 -2.97 -29.89
C LYS A 141 14.70 -3.27 -29.23
N MET A 142 14.68 -3.78 -28.00
CA MET A 142 15.89 -4.17 -27.28
C MET A 142 16.70 -5.21 -28.04
N LYS A 143 16.05 -6.26 -28.60
CA LYS A 143 16.72 -7.25 -29.47
C LYS A 143 17.44 -6.62 -30.63
N SER A 144 16.79 -5.64 -31.29
CA SER A 144 17.41 -4.89 -32.41
C SER A 144 18.59 -4.04 -31.93
N LEU A 145 18.51 -3.39 -30.78
CA LEU A 145 19.60 -2.60 -30.21
C LEU A 145 20.78 -3.49 -29.80
N VAL A 146 20.52 -4.67 -29.20
CA VAL A 146 21.55 -5.67 -28.91
C VAL A 146 22.29 -6.09 -30.18
N ALA A 147 21.56 -6.41 -31.24
CA ALA A 147 22.16 -6.78 -32.55
C ALA A 147 23.01 -5.66 -33.15
N ALA A 148 22.67 -4.39 -32.89
CA ALA A 148 23.40 -3.22 -33.32
C ALA A 148 24.57 -2.83 -32.39
N GLY A 149 24.76 -3.51 -31.25
CA GLY A 149 25.80 -3.19 -30.25
C GLY A 149 25.51 -1.95 -29.39
N ASN A 150 24.26 -1.45 -29.37
CA ASN A 150 23.84 -0.21 -28.71
C ASN A 150 22.76 -0.45 -27.67
N ALA A 151 22.75 -1.62 -27.03
CA ALA A 151 21.74 -1.99 -26.05
C ALA A 151 21.90 -1.22 -24.74
N PRO A 152 20.81 -0.64 -24.15
CA PRO A 152 20.82 -0.13 -22.79
C PRO A 152 20.94 -1.27 -21.77
N ALA A 153 21.15 -0.92 -20.49
CA ALA A 153 21.36 -1.89 -19.42
C ALA A 153 20.10 -2.74 -19.13
N SER A 154 18.91 -2.18 -19.36
CA SER A 154 17.64 -2.88 -19.14
C SER A 154 16.58 -2.52 -20.20
N VAL A 155 15.57 -3.38 -20.33
CA VAL A 155 14.40 -3.13 -21.21
C VAL A 155 13.61 -1.90 -20.75
N ASP A 156 13.64 -1.59 -19.46
CA ASP A 156 12.92 -0.42 -18.90
C ASP A 156 13.52 0.92 -19.37
N GLU A 157 14.79 0.92 -19.80
CA GLU A 157 15.47 2.09 -20.38
C GLU A 157 15.15 2.26 -21.87
N VAL A 158 14.55 1.25 -22.51
CA VAL A 158 14.19 1.31 -23.92
C VAL A 158 12.95 2.20 -24.10
N THR A 159 13.14 3.36 -24.69
CA THR A 159 12.04 4.24 -25.09
C THR A 159 11.56 3.89 -26.48
N VAL A 160 10.25 3.76 -26.67
CA VAL A 160 9.61 3.55 -27.98
C VAL A 160 8.74 4.77 -28.27
N ASN A 161 9.09 5.52 -29.33
CA ASN A 161 8.29 6.68 -29.73
C ASN A 161 7.05 6.24 -30.53
N SER A 162 6.10 7.17 -30.73
CA SER A 162 4.83 6.89 -31.42
C SER A 162 5.01 6.49 -32.88
N GLU A 163 6.04 7.00 -33.55
CA GLU A 163 6.30 6.74 -34.98
C GLU A 163 6.81 5.31 -35.20
N GLU A 164 7.63 4.80 -34.29
CA GLU A 164 8.20 3.45 -34.40
C GLU A 164 7.37 2.37 -33.70
N ARG A 165 6.37 2.75 -32.84
CA ARG A 165 5.55 1.81 -32.03
C ARG A 165 4.92 0.73 -32.92
N ASN A 166 4.33 1.11 -34.06
CA ASN A 166 3.66 0.15 -34.96
C ASN A 166 4.63 -0.89 -35.54
N ARG A 167 5.86 -0.49 -35.81
CA ARG A 167 6.90 -1.41 -36.28
C ARG A 167 7.20 -2.46 -35.19
N TRP A 168 7.50 -2.03 -33.97
CA TRP A 168 7.86 -2.94 -32.91
C TRP A 168 6.68 -3.76 -32.42
N LEU A 169 5.44 -3.23 -32.45
CA LEU A 169 4.23 -3.97 -32.22
C LEU A 169 4.04 -5.11 -33.23
N THR A 170 4.34 -4.87 -34.50
CA THR A 170 4.29 -5.90 -35.53
C THR A 170 5.32 -7.01 -35.27
N GLU A 171 6.52 -6.67 -34.83
CA GLU A 171 7.53 -7.67 -34.47
C GLU A 171 7.11 -8.44 -33.21
N ALA A 172 6.59 -7.77 -32.19
CA ALA A 172 6.04 -8.41 -30.99
C ALA A 172 4.88 -9.38 -31.33
N TYR A 173 3.97 -8.96 -32.21
CA TYR A 173 2.90 -9.83 -32.70
C TYR A 173 3.45 -11.05 -33.49
N ARG A 174 4.49 -10.89 -34.29
CA ARG A 174 5.13 -11.98 -35.03
C ARG A 174 5.88 -12.95 -34.12
N SER A 175 6.52 -12.45 -33.07
CA SER A 175 7.30 -13.24 -32.12
C SER A 175 6.42 -13.97 -31.10
N ALA A 176 5.23 -13.42 -30.80
CA ALA A 176 4.33 -14.00 -29.80
C ALA A 176 3.80 -15.37 -30.27
N ALA A 177 3.67 -16.33 -29.36
CA ALA A 177 3.13 -17.67 -29.63
C ALA A 177 1.60 -17.70 -29.53
N LEU A 178 0.92 -16.82 -30.28
CA LEU A 178 -0.53 -16.71 -30.24
C LEU A 178 -1.21 -17.96 -30.81
N PRO A 179 -2.22 -18.55 -30.14
CA PRO A 179 -2.86 -19.81 -30.57
C PRO A 179 -3.64 -19.67 -31.87
N GLU A 180 -4.27 -18.51 -32.10
CA GLU A 180 -5.12 -18.25 -33.26
C GLU A 180 -4.66 -17.00 -34.00
N ARG A 181 -3.76 -17.18 -34.99
CA ARG A 181 -3.37 -16.10 -35.90
C ARG A 181 -4.12 -16.22 -37.22
N PRO A 182 -4.71 -15.15 -37.76
CA PRO A 182 -5.28 -15.15 -39.10
C PRO A 182 -4.24 -15.58 -40.14
N ARG A 183 -4.61 -16.59 -40.96
CA ARG A 183 -3.77 -17.06 -42.05
C ARG A 183 -4.50 -16.86 -43.35
N ASN A 184 -3.73 -16.63 -44.41
CA ASN A 184 -4.27 -16.58 -45.77
C ASN A 184 -4.51 -18.01 -46.31
N ALA A 185 -5.09 -18.11 -47.52
CA ALA A 185 -5.38 -19.39 -48.17
C ALA A 185 -4.12 -20.27 -48.42
N LEU A 186 -2.93 -19.69 -48.33
CA LEU A 186 -1.64 -20.39 -48.47
C LEU A 186 -1.03 -20.77 -47.14
N GLY A 187 -1.75 -20.56 -46.03
CA GLY A 187 -1.26 -20.86 -44.65
C GLY A 187 -0.28 -19.84 -44.07
N MET A 188 0.05 -18.77 -44.77
CA MET A 188 0.93 -17.72 -44.27
C MET A 188 0.17 -16.76 -43.38
N LEU A 189 0.88 -16.14 -42.42
CA LEU A 189 0.29 -15.11 -41.54
C LEU A 189 -0.28 -13.98 -42.41
N LYS A 190 -1.53 -13.60 -42.12
CA LYS A 190 -2.18 -12.47 -42.78
C LYS A 190 -1.71 -11.17 -42.12
N ASP A 191 -1.41 -10.17 -42.93
CA ASP A 191 -1.23 -8.82 -42.38
C ASP A 191 -2.55 -8.30 -41.80
N VAL A 192 -2.51 -7.94 -40.52
CA VAL A 192 -3.65 -7.36 -39.80
C VAL A 192 -3.28 -5.94 -39.32
N PRO A 193 -4.26 -5.05 -39.16
CA PRO A 193 -4.00 -3.70 -38.69
C PRO A 193 -3.35 -3.70 -37.27
N PRO A 194 -2.52 -2.69 -36.94
CA PRO A 194 -1.86 -2.61 -35.62
C PRO A 194 -2.83 -2.71 -34.44
N ALA A 195 -4.01 -2.12 -34.54
CA ALA A 195 -5.04 -2.20 -33.49
C ALA A 195 -5.53 -3.64 -33.24
N GLU A 196 -5.63 -4.46 -34.31
CA GLU A 196 -6.02 -5.87 -34.20
C GLU A 196 -4.87 -6.71 -33.63
N MET A 197 -3.61 -6.42 -34.02
CA MET A 197 -2.43 -7.05 -33.41
C MET A 197 -2.36 -6.79 -31.89
N GLU A 198 -2.57 -5.54 -31.48
CA GLU A 198 -2.58 -5.15 -30.06
C GLU A 198 -3.73 -5.85 -29.31
N ALA A 199 -4.93 -5.90 -29.89
CA ALA A 199 -6.06 -6.60 -29.28
C ALA A 199 -5.79 -8.10 -29.09
N MET A 200 -5.14 -8.77 -30.04
CA MET A 200 -4.74 -10.17 -29.91
C MET A 200 -3.68 -10.38 -28.84
N LEU A 201 -2.67 -9.52 -28.77
CA LEU A 201 -1.65 -9.56 -27.72
C LEU A 201 -2.26 -9.33 -26.33
N LEU A 202 -3.19 -8.36 -26.19
CA LEU A 202 -3.91 -8.12 -24.94
C LEU A 202 -4.79 -9.30 -24.54
N ALA A 203 -5.43 -9.96 -25.49
CA ALA A 203 -6.27 -11.13 -25.21
C ALA A 203 -5.45 -12.34 -24.74
N ASP A 204 -4.24 -12.51 -25.27
CA ASP A 204 -3.33 -13.59 -24.89
C ASP A 204 -2.56 -13.30 -23.58
N ALA A 205 -2.40 -12.02 -23.23
CA ALA A 205 -1.70 -11.60 -22.02
C ALA A 205 -2.40 -12.11 -20.75
N LYS A 206 -1.86 -13.18 -20.17
CA LYS A 206 -2.38 -13.81 -18.96
C LYS A 206 -1.71 -13.19 -17.73
N ILE A 207 -2.47 -12.35 -17.04
CA ILE A 207 -2.07 -11.83 -15.73
C ILE A 207 -2.77 -12.68 -14.66
N ASP A 208 -2.01 -13.54 -14.04
CA ASP A 208 -2.48 -14.41 -12.97
C ASP A 208 -2.55 -13.68 -11.61
N ASP A 209 -3.07 -14.37 -10.62
CA ASP A 209 -3.16 -13.81 -9.27
C ASP A 209 -1.78 -13.64 -8.61
N ASP A 210 -0.77 -14.42 -9.04
CA ASP A 210 0.59 -14.28 -8.52
C ASP A 210 1.22 -12.97 -9.00
N ALA A 211 0.99 -12.55 -10.23
CA ALA A 211 1.43 -11.24 -10.73
C ALA A 211 0.78 -10.08 -9.94
N LEU A 212 -0.51 -10.22 -9.59
CA LEU A 212 -1.21 -9.26 -8.73
C LEU A 212 -0.66 -9.24 -7.30
N ARG A 213 -0.38 -10.42 -6.71
CA ARG A 213 0.27 -10.49 -5.38
C ARG A 213 1.67 -9.90 -5.39
N GLN A 214 2.42 -10.08 -6.46
CA GLN A 214 3.73 -9.43 -6.64
C GLN A 214 3.59 -7.90 -6.71
N LEU A 215 2.57 -7.37 -7.41
CA LEU A 215 2.29 -5.93 -7.39
C LEU A 215 1.96 -5.43 -5.99
N ALA A 216 1.10 -6.15 -5.26
CA ALA A 216 0.76 -5.83 -3.88
C ALA A 216 2.00 -5.83 -2.96
N ASN A 217 2.90 -6.82 -3.12
CA ASN A 217 4.17 -6.87 -2.39
C ASN A 217 5.08 -5.68 -2.74
N ARG A 218 5.20 -5.31 -4.02
CA ARG A 218 5.98 -4.14 -4.43
C ARG A 218 5.44 -2.85 -3.82
N ARG A 219 4.11 -2.68 -3.70
CA ARG A 219 3.48 -1.55 -3.00
C ARG A 219 3.86 -1.51 -1.53
N ALA A 220 3.74 -2.65 -0.83
CA ALA A 220 4.11 -2.74 0.58
C ALA A 220 5.60 -2.47 0.80
N GLN A 221 6.47 -3.00 -0.07
CA GLN A 221 7.90 -2.76 -0.01
C GLN A 221 8.23 -1.28 -0.25
N ALA A 222 7.63 -0.63 -1.24
CA ALA A 222 7.83 0.78 -1.51
C ALA A 222 7.45 1.66 -0.31
N VAL A 223 6.34 1.34 0.38
CA VAL A 223 5.94 2.03 1.61
C VAL A 223 6.94 1.79 2.73
N LYS A 224 7.39 0.54 2.93
CA LYS A 224 8.42 0.21 3.92
C LYS A 224 9.69 1.02 3.69
N ASP A 225 10.20 1.02 2.45
CA ASP A 225 11.43 1.73 2.10
C ASP A 225 11.28 3.25 2.30
N ALA A 226 10.12 3.80 1.96
CA ALA A 226 9.83 5.21 2.18
C ALA A 226 9.77 5.57 3.68
N ILE A 227 9.22 4.70 4.53
CA ILE A 227 9.21 4.90 5.99
C ILE A 227 10.63 4.79 6.55
N VAL A 228 11.43 3.80 6.12
CA VAL A 228 12.86 3.67 6.51
C VAL A 228 13.63 4.94 6.14
N ALA A 229 13.37 5.53 4.97
CA ALA A 229 14.00 6.77 4.55
C ALA A 229 13.68 7.97 5.47
N THR A 230 12.63 7.92 6.29
CA THR A 230 12.33 8.92 7.33
C THR A 230 13.14 8.72 8.62
N GLY A 231 13.99 7.67 8.72
CA GLY A 231 14.81 7.37 9.88
C GLY A 231 14.21 6.33 10.84
N VAL A 232 13.11 5.67 10.47
CA VAL A 232 12.51 4.58 11.27
C VAL A 232 13.31 3.29 11.04
N GLU A 233 13.62 2.56 12.11
CA GLU A 233 14.36 1.30 12.06
C GLU A 233 13.55 0.22 11.33
N SER A 234 14.20 -0.50 10.39
CA SER A 234 13.57 -1.52 9.54
C SER A 234 12.98 -2.70 10.34
N GLU A 235 13.56 -3.02 11.50
CA GLU A 235 13.14 -4.10 12.41
C GLU A 235 11.77 -3.83 13.07
N ARG A 236 11.30 -2.61 12.99
CA ARG A 236 9.98 -2.19 13.49
C ARG A 236 8.88 -2.28 12.43
N LEU A 237 9.25 -2.56 11.17
CA LEU A 237 8.37 -2.55 10.00
C LEU A 237 8.22 -3.96 9.43
N PHE A 238 7.03 -4.53 9.52
CA PHE A 238 6.73 -5.90 9.14
C PHE A 238 5.87 -5.95 7.89
N LEU A 239 6.36 -6.61 6.85
CA LEU A 239 5.54 -6.92 5.68
C LEU A 239 4.65 -8.12 6.01
N ILE A 240 3.37 -7.99 5.72
CA ILE A 240 2.41 -9.08 5.85
C ILE A 240 1.99 -9.60 4.47
N ALA A 241 1.37 -10.79 4.43
CA ALA A 241 0.96 -11.42 3.19
C ALA A 241 0.10 -10.50 2.31
N PRO A 242 0.42 -10.41 1.00
CA PRO A 242 -0.32 -9.58 0.06
C PRO A 242 -1.74 -10.11 -0.16
N ARG A 243 -2.66 -9.24 -0.54
CA ARG A 243 -4.07 -9.57 -0.74
C ARG A 243 -4.62 -9.05 -2.05
N LEU A 244 -5.68 -9.71 -2.50
CA LEU A 244 -6.40 -9.36 -3.71
C LEU A 244 -7.81 -8.85 -3.36
N GLY A 245 -8.19 -7.73 -3.93
CA GLY A 245 -9.52 -7.15 -3.77
C GLY A 245 -9.94 -7.03 -2.30
N ASN A 246 -11.09 -7.59 -1.99
CA ASN A 246 -11.69 -7.58 -0.65
C ASN A 246 -11.44 -8.89 0.12
N GLU A 247 -10.36 -9.65 -0.19
CA GLU A 247 -10.01 -10.83 0.60
C GLU A 247 -10.02 -10.52 2.09
N ALA A 248 -10.77 -11.34 2.85
CA ALA A 248 -10.92 -11.19 4.29
C ALA A 248 -9.59 -11.44 5.04
N GLY A 249 -9.46 -10.85 6.21
CA GLY A 249 -8.26 -10.90 7.02
C GLY A 249 -7.40 -9.65 6.73
N GLY A 250 -7.50 -8.64 7.55
CA GLY A 250 -6.71 -7.41 7.50
C GLY A 250 -5.55 -7.47 8.45
N VAL A 251 -4.76 -6.46 8.42
CA VAL A 251 -3.91 -6.09 9.53
C VAL A 251 -4.85 -5.96 10.73
N GLU A 252 -4.69 -6.78 11.77
CA GLU A 252 -5.52 -6.70 12.99
C GLU A 252 -5.42 -5.26 13.54
N GLY A 253 -6.53 -4.52 13.53
CA GLY A 253 -6.57 -3.13 13.99
C GLY A 253 -6.57 -2.07 12.88
N ALA A 254 -6.56 -2.42 11.61
CA ALA A 254 -6.88 -1.49 10.53
C ALA A 254 -8.40 -1.20 10.56
N THR A 255 -8.76 -0.11 11.22
CA THR A 255 -10.16 0.31 11.39
C THR A 255 -10.74 1.04 10.17
N GLY A 256 -9.99 1.09 9.08
CA GLY A 256 -10.38 1.75 7.84
C GLY A 256 -10.77 0.76 6.76
N GLU A 257 -12.00 0.22 6.77
CA GLU A 257 -12.66 -0.17 5.54
C GLU A 257 -13.02 1.12 4.78
N ALA A 258 -12.07 1.64 4.00
CA ALA A 258 -12.42 2.60 2.97
C ALA A 258 -13.14 1.82 1.86
N PRO A 259 -14.48 1.92 1.73
CA PRO A 259 -15.19 1.26 0.66
C PRO A 259 -14.72 1.86 -0.66
N GLY A 260 -14.20 1.04 -1.54
CA GLY A 260 -14.01 1.40 -2.94
C GLY A 260 -12.60 1.70 -3.44
N VAL A 261 -11.52 1.49 -2.66
CA VAL A 261 -10.16 1.59 -3.20
C VAL A 261 -9.37 0.31 -2.92
N PRO A 262 -9.48 -0.69 -3.80
CA PRO A 262 -8.82 -1.98 -3.61
C PRO A 262 -7.30 -1.93 -3.86
N ALA A 263 -6.80 -0.99 -4.67
CA ALA A 263 -5.37 -0.76 -4.94
C ALA A 263 -4.75 0.12 -3.83
N ARG A 264 -4.29 -0.50 -2.73
CA ARG A 264 -3.79 0.23 -1.55
C ARG A 264 -2.78 -0.57 -0.74
N VAL A 265 -2.19 0.10 0.23
CA VAL A 265 -1.46 -0.52 1.34
C VAL A 265 -2.22 -0.23 2.63
N ASP A 266 -2.51 -1.28 3.39
CA ASP A 266 -3.11 -1.21 4.71
C ASP A 266 -1.99 -1.20 5.76
N LEU A 267 -2.12 -0.33 6.77
CA LEU A 267 -1.17 -0.17 7.85
C LEU A 267 -1.84 -0.47 9.19
N ALA A 268 -1.15 -1.17 10.11
CA ALA A 268 -1.60 -1.30 11.48
C ALA A 268 -0.45 -1.20 12.48
N LEU A 269 -0.75 -0.58 13.59
CA LEU A 269 0.17 -0.46 14.72
C LEU A 269 0.11 -1.73 15.58
N ARG A 270 1.30 -2.17 15.98
CA ARG A 270 1.49 -3.34 16.82
C ARG A 270 2.19 -2.93 18.12
#